data_b99eedc1ff2a0d9ee92eff6777b1a950
#
_entry.id   b99eedc1ff2a0d9ee92eff6777b1a950
#
_cell.length_a   1.000
_cell.length_b   1.000
_cell.length_c   1.000
_cell.angle_alpha   90.00
_cell.angle_beta   90.00
_cell.angle_gamma   90.00
#
_symmetry.space_group_name_H-M   'P 1'
#
loop_
_entity.id
_entity.type
_entity.pdbx_description
1 polymer ?
#
loop_
_entity_poly.entity_id
_entity_poly.type
_entity_poly.pdbx_seq_one_letter_code
_entity_poly.pdbx_strand_id
1 'polypeptide(L)'
;MRTSHPSLPRHITRTAGRALLALAALALSACAGHHHLGEYTFAERSMAVVVLSSPAPSLLTSSYNLRADDDPVTAVLRNGTTAAKNVEANRARARLDSATARVGPTGDLAQRTLERASRYLGTRPVSSANDADFLLEVRMKNFGLDARGSSSAYLYTNAEAVLLDRRSGREIWNVSVHGTDRLTPRVRGAADVPGAGNIIAASSLASMSVADFQDALQQLAQLSSNVVADELRSALRDVRK
;
A
#
# COMPACT_ATOMS: atom_id res chain seq x y z
N MET A 1 47.72 -42.01 41.42
CA MET A 1 46.35 -41.98 40.89
C MET A 1 46.38 -41.06 39.66
N ARG A 2 46.31 -41.62 38.46
CA ARG A 2 46.21 -40.89 37.19
C ARG A 2 44.77 -40.95 36.70
N THR A 3 44.11 -39.82 36.59
CA THR A 3 42.77 -39.71 36.02
C THR A 3 42.89 -39.43 34.52
N SER A 4 42.47 -40.39 33.72
CA SER A 4 42.38 -40.31 32.27
C SER A 4 41.05 -39.62 31.87
N HIS A 5 41.15 -38.50 31.13
CA HIS A 5 39.99 -37.85 30.50
C HIS A 5 39.68 -38.52 29.16
N PRO A 6 38.42 -38.83 28.86
CA PRO A 6 38.03 -39.30 27.55
C PRO A 6 37.90 -38.12 26.55
N SER A 7 38.57 -38.29 25.40
CA SER A 7 38.47 -37.37 24.24
C SER A 7 37.15 -37.60 23.49
N LEU A 8 36.29 -36.58 23.40
CA LEU A 8 35.09 -36.53 22.58
C LEU A 8 35.43 -36.39 21.07
N PRO A 9 34.74 -37.10 20.17
CA PRO A 9 35.01 -37.04 18.75
C PRO A 9 34.52 -35.72 18.12
N ARG A 10 35.41 -35.01 17.41
CA ARG A 10 35.20 -33.70 16.73
C ARG A 10 34.46 -33.76 15.40
N HIS A 11 33.72 -34.80 15.06
CA HIS A 11 33.15 -34.98 13.70
C HIS A 11 31.65 -34.64 13.50
N ILE A 12 30.91 -34.16 14.52
CA ILE A 12 29.46 -33.98 14.42
C ILE A 12 29.04 -32.54 13.97
N THR A 13 29.95 -31.58 13.99
CA THR A 13 29.58 -30.15 13.77
C THR A 13 29.57 -29.67 12.31
N ARG A 14 30.08 -30.46 11.34
CA ARG A 14 30.15 -30.02 9.92
C ARG A 14 28.91 -30.35 9.08
N THR A 15 28.08 -31.31 9.47
CA THR A 15 26.88 -31.71 8.70
C THR A 15 25.65 -30.91 9.08
N ALA A 16 25.52 -30.47 10.34
CA ALA A 16 24.37 -29.64 10.79
C ALA A 16 24.35 -28.26 10.16
N GLY A 17 25.49 -27.64 9.89
CA GLY A 17 25.55 -26.30 9.25
C GLY A 17 25.14 -26.28 7.79
N ARG A 18 25.33 -27.37 7.05
CA ARG A 18 24.93 -27.47 5.64
C ARG A 18 23.46 -27.74 5.47
N ALA A 19 22.80 -28.46 6.40
CA ALA A 19 21.37 -28.70 6.39
C ALA A 19 20.58 -27.41 6.73
N LEU A 20 21.07 -26.57 7.64
CA LEU A 20 20.46 -25.29 8.00
C LEU A 20 20.54 -24.26 6.87
N LEU A 21 21.65 -24.20 6.13
CA LEU A 21 21.78 -23.33 4.96
C LEU A 21 20.88 -23.75 3.80
N ALA A 22 20.68 -25.05 3.59
CA ALA A 22 19.77 -25.56 2.56
C ALA A 22 18.29 -25.27 2.89
N LEU A 23 17.89 -25.35 4.17
CA LEU A 23 16.54 -24.98 4.62
C LEU A 23 16.27 -23.48 4.51
N ALA A 24 17.26 -22.64 4.81
CA ALA A 24 17.14 -21.18 4.65
C ALA A 24 17.01 -20.76 3.18
N ALA A 25 17.69 -21.45 2.26
CA ALA A 25 17.58 -21.20 0.82
C ALA A 25 16.21 -21.60 0.25
N LEU A 26 15.58 -22.64 0.79
CA LEU A 26 14.23 -23.08 0.41
C LEU A 26 13.13 -22.12 0.94
N ALA A 27 13.35 -21.46 2.09
CA ALA A 27 12.41 -20.50 2.65
C ALA A 27 12.40 -19.16 1.88
N LEU A 28 13.50 -18.79 1.22
CA LEU A 28 13.58 -17.56 0.40
C LEU A 28 12.91 -17.70 -0.97
N SER A 29 12.71 -18.92 -1.47
CA SER A 29 11.99 -19.15 -2.74
C SER A 29 10.46 -19.18 -2.60
N ALA A 30 9.92 -19.21 -1.38
CA ALA A 30 8.48 -19.27 -1.13
C ALA A 30 7.75 -17.91 -1.25
N CYS A 31 8.48 -16.79 -1.42
CA CYS A 31 7.90 -15.45 -1.59
C CYS A 31 7.96 -14.93 -3.04
N ALA A 32 8.48 -15.69 -3.99
CA ALA A 32 8.34 -15.36 -5.40
C ALA A 32 6.89 -15.64 -5.81
N GLY A 33 6.07 -14.58 -5.95
CA GLY A 33 4.71 -14.69 -6.45
C GLY A 33 4.73 -15.49 -7.76
N HIS A 34 3.95 -16.56 -7.83
CA HIS A 34 3.84 -17.36 -9.04
C HIS A 34 3.16 -16.52 -10.11
N HIS A 35 3.93 -16.03 -11.08
CA HIS A 35 3.39 -15.36 -12.24
C HIS A 35 3.71 -16.14 -13.51
N HIS A 36 2.78 -16.09 -14.48
CA HIS A 36 2.85 -16.81 -15.74
C HIS A 36 3.23 -15.89 -16.92
N LEU A 37 3.82 -14.73 -16.66
CA LEU A 37 4.14 -13.72 -17.67
C LEU A 37 4.96 -14.26 -18.84
N GLY A 38 5.87 -15.21 -18.58
CA GLY A 38 6.71 -15.84 -19.60
C GLY A 38 5.99 -16.79 -20.57
N GLU A 39 4.78 -17.22 -20.21
CA GLU A 39 3.97 -18.12 -21.04
C GLU A 39 3.17 -17.37 -22.14
N TYR A 40 3.16 -16.02 -22.09
CA TYR A 40 2.31 -15.20 -22.94
C TYR A 40 3.09 -14.25 -23.83
N THR A 41 2.59 -14.05 -25.05
CA THR A 41 3.05 -13.01 -25.96
C THR A 41 2.08 -11.84 -25.90
N PHE A 42 2.54 -10.70 -25.42
CA PHE A 42 1.73 -9.50 -25.21
C PHE A 42 1.78 -8.51 -26.38
N ALA A 43 2.90 -8.48 -27.11
CA ALA A 43 3.11 -7.52 -28.18
C ALA A 43 1.95 -7.50 -29.18
N GLU A 44 1.47 -6.29 -29.51
CA GLU A 44 0.37 -6.03 -30.46
C GLU A 44 -1.02 -6.55 -30.04
N ARG A 45 -1.11 -7.24 -28.91
CA ARG A 45 -2.39 -7.69 -28.34
C ARG A 45 -3.15 -6.54 -27.70
N SER A 46 -4.44 -6.72 -27.52
CA SER A 46 -5.32 -5.75 -26.89
C SER A 46 -5.45 -5.99 -25.39
N MET A 47 -5.51 -4.91 -24.59
CA MET A 47 -5.74 -4.96 -23.17
C MET A 47 -6.78 -3.94 -22.73
N ALA A 48 -7.74 -4.36 -21.92
CA ALA A 48 -8.71 -3.48 -21.28
C ALA A 48 -8.56 -3.52 -19.74
N VAL A 49 -9.06 -2.47 -19.09
CA VAL A 49 -9.15 -2.45 -17.63
C VAL A 49 -10.60 -2.65 -17.17
N VAL A 50 -10.75 -3.39 -16.08
CA VAL A 50 -12.03 -3.61 -15.39
C VAL A 50 -11.89 -3.18 -13.94
N VAL A 51 -12.79 -2.32 -13.49
CA VAL A 51 -12.88 -1.90 -12.09
C VAL A 51 -13.84 -2.82 -11.35
N LEU A 52 -13.34 -3.59 -10.38
CA LEU A 52 -14.16 -4.58 -9.66
C LEU A 52 -14.84 -4.00 -8.42
N SER A 53 -14.24 -2.99 -7.78
CA SER A 53 -14.83 -2.37 -6.59
C SER A 53 -14.34 -0.94 -6.42
N SER A 54 -15.23 -0.09 -5.91
CA SER A 54 -14.95 1.29 -5.55
C SER A 54 -15.58 1.56 -4.17
N PRO A 55 -14.87 1.26 -3.07
CA PRO A 55 -15.39 1.43 -1.72
C PRO A 55 -15.57 2.92 -1.38
N ALA A 56 -16.42 3.21 -0.38
CA ALA A 56 -16.45 4.53 0.23
C ALA A 56 -15.16 4.76 1.05
N PRO A 57 -14.70 6.02 1.17
CA PRO A 57 -13.53 6.32 1.98
C PRO A 57 -13.77 6.03 3.46
N SER A 58 -12.78 5.48 4.12
CA SER A 58 -12.82 5.18 5.56
C SER A 58 -12.01 6.20 6.37
N LEU A 59 -12.29 6.28 7.65
CA LEU A 59 -11.59 7.14 8.59
C LEU A 59 -11.01 6.30 9.72
N LEU A 60 -9.70 6.41 9.91
CA LEU A 60 -8.98 5.82 11.03
C LEU A 60 -8.55 6.94 11.99
N THR A 61 -9.04 6.90 13.23
CA THR A 61 -8.73 7.88 14.27
C THR A 61 -7.96 7.25 15.42
N SER A 62 -7.29 8.09 16.21
CA SER A 62 -6.62 7.65 17.44
C SER A 62 -7.64 7.30 18.51
N SER A 63 -7.41 6.20 19.22
CA SER A 63 -8.05 5.94 20.50
C SER A 63 -7.47 6.85 21.60
N TYR A 64 -8.26 7.11 22.62
CA TYR A 64 -7.79 7.79 23.83
C TYR A 64 -6.94 6.81 24.64
N ASN A 65 -5.68 7.14 24.90
CA ASN A 65 -4.79 6.33 25.71
C ASN A 65 -4.41 7.11 26.99
N LEU A 66 -4.89 6.66 28.12
CA LEU A 66 -4.35 7.04 29.43
C LEU A 66 -3.11 6.15 29.66
N ARG A 67 -1.93 6.77 29.72
CA ARG A 67 -0.73 6.09 30.20
C ARG A 67 -0.67 6.23 31.70
N ALA A 68 -0.36 5.13 32.38
CA ALA A 68 -0.32 5.10 33.84
C ALA A 68 0.77 6.00 34.45
N ASP A 69 1.77 6.36 33.67
CA ASP A 69 2.92 7.20 34.01
C ASP A 69 2.77 8.68 33.61
N ASP A 70 1.63 9.06 32.98
CA ASP A 70 1.37 10.46 32.65
C ASP A 70 1.00 11.25 33.89
N ASP A 71 1.60 12.44 34.03
CA ASP A 71 1.08 13.42 35.00
C ASP A 71 -0.31 13.93 34.53
N PRO A 72 -1.18 14.37 35.46
CA PRO A 72 -2.56 14.75 35.14
C PRO A 72 -2.68 15.85 34.09
N VAL A 73 -1.74 16.81 34.03
CA VAL A 73 -1.76 17.92 33.04
C VAL A 73 -1.42 17.39 31.68
N THR A 74 -0.39 16.57 31.56
CA THR A 74 -0.01 15.91 30.31
C THR A 74 -1.11 15.00 29.77
N ALA A 75 -1.79 14.25 30.63
CA ALA A 75 -2.92 13.40 30.26
C ALA A 75 -4.10 14.23 29.72
N VAL A 76 -4.45 15.35 30.34
CA VAL A 76 -5.52 16.25 29.87
C VAL A 76 -5.16 16.89 28.55
N LEU A 77 -3.94 17.42 28.39
CA LEU A 77 -3.48 18.01 27.14
C LEU A 77 -3.46 17.00 25.99
N ARG A 78 -2.96 15.79 26.23
CA ARG A 78 -2.92 14.73 25.22
C ARG A 78 -4.31 14.32 24.77
N ASN A 79 -5.22 14.07 25.69
CA ASN A 79 -6.58 13.64 25.38
C ASN A 79 -7.41 14.77 24.75
N GLY A 80 -7.30 15.99 25.24
CA GLY A 80 -8.00 17.15 24.68
C GLY A 80 -7.55 17.44 23.23
N THR A 81 -6.24 17.40 22.96
CA THR A 81 -5.71 17.61 21.59
C THR A 81 -6.01 16.43 20.67
N THR A 82 -6.09 15.19 21.19
CA THR A 82 -6.54 14.03 20.42
C THR A 82 -8.01 14.17 20.05
N ALA A 83 -8.86 14.65 20.97
CA ALA A 83 -10.27 14.91 20.69
C ALA A 83 -10.43 15.95 19.58
N ALA A 84 -9.72 17.08 19.66
CA ALA A 84 -9.74 18.13 18.66
C ALA A 84 -9.33 17.59 17.27
N LYS A 85 -8.25 16.81 17.21
CA LYS A 85 -7.80 16.18 15.96
C LYS A 85 -8.86 15.23 15.39
N ASN A 86 -9.49 14.41 16.23
CA ASN A 86 -10.52 13.47 15.77
C ASN A 86 -11.77 14.20 15.25
N VAL A 87 -12.16 15.33 15.84
CA VAL A 87 -13.24 16.19 15.33
C VAL A 87 -12.89 16.72 13.94
N GLU A 88 -11.68 17.27 13.75
CA GLU A 88 -11.27 17.78 12.44
C GLU A 88 -11.09 16.65 11.41
N ALA A 89 -10.66 15.46 11.82
CA ALA A 89 -10.59 14.29 10.95
C ALA A 89 -12.00 13.87 10.45
N ASN A 90 -13.02 13.92 11.30
CA ASN A 90 -14.41 13.66 10.88
C ASN A 90 -14.93 14.71 9.89
N ARG A 91 -14.61 16.00 10.10
CA ARG A 91 -14.96 17.08 9.16
C ARG A 91 -14.20 16.92 7.83
N ALA A 92 -12.93 16.55 7.91
CA ALA A 92 -12.10 16.27 6.73
C ALA A 92 -12.63 15.08 5.94
N ARG A 93 -13.16 14.04 6.61
CA ARG A 93 -13.82 12.91 5.95
C ARG A 93 -15.00 13.35 5.10
N ALA A 94 -15.87 14.21 5.59
CA ALA A 94 -17.01 14.70 4.81
C ALA A 94 -16.56 15.44 3.52
N ARG A 95 -15.44 16.19 3.59
CA ARG A 95 -14.83 16.82 2.41
C ARG A 95 -14.20 15.80 1.49
N LEU A 96 -13.55 14.76 2.04
CA LEU A 96 -13.01 13.64 1.27
C LEU A 96 -14.11 12.86 0.55
N ASP A 97 -15.26 12.59 1.20
CA ASP A 97 -16.43 11.97 0.57
C ASP A 97 -16.90 12.79 -0.64
N SER A 98 -16.98 14.13 -0.49
CA SER A 98 -17.33 15.06 -1.57
C SER A 98 -16.29 15.09 -2.71
N ALA A 99 -15.02 15.03 -2.38
CA ALA A 99 -13.93 14.95 -3.36
C ALA A 99 -13.97 13.63 -4.14
N THR A 100 -14.17 12.51 -3.44
CA THR A 100 -14.24 11.16 -4.02
C THR A 100 -15.38 11.05 -5.03
N ALA A 101 -16.54 11.62 -4.73
CA ALA A 101 -17.69 11.62 -5.64
C ALA A 101 -17.41 12.37 -6.96
N ARG A 102 -16.47 13.32 -6.97
CA ARG A 102 -16.08 14.11 -8.16
C ARG A 102 -14.97 13.50 -8.97
N VAL A 103 -13.99 12.86 -8.32
CA VAL A 103 -12.76 12.36 -8.98
C VAL A 103 -12.89 10.90 -9.40
N GLY A 104 -13.61 10.06 -8.65
CA GLY A 104 -13.69 8.62 -8.91
C GLY A 104 -12.32 7.93 -8.83
N PRO A 105 -11.64 7.93 -7.67
CA PRO A 105 -10.22 7.59 -7.56
C PRO A 105 -9.88 6.17 -8.02
N THR A 106 -10.82 5.23 -7.94
CA THR A 106 -10.60 3.86 -8.44
C THR A 106 -10.52 3.82 -9.97
N GLY A 107 -11.38 4.60 -10.64
CA GLY A 107 -11.35 4.70 -12.11
C GLY A 107 -10.06 5.37 -12.59
N ASP A 108 -9.61 6.44 -11.92
CA ASP A 108 -8.36 7.13 -12.24
C ASP A 108 -7.14 6.20 -12.03
N LEU A 109 -7.11 5.46 -10.91
CA LEU A 109 -6.08 4.44 -10.67
C LEU A 109 -6.07 3.38 -11.78
N ALA A 110 -7.24 2.85 -12.14
CA ALA A 110 -7.38 1.80 -13.13
C ALA A 110 -6.89 2.27 -14.53
N GLN A 111 -7.32 3.45 -14.96
CA GLN A 111 -6.93 4.02 -16.25
C GLN A 111 -5.42 4.27 -16.33
N ARG A 112 -4.83 4.88 -15.30
CA ARG A 112 -3.37 5.12 -15.24
C ARG A 112 -2.58 3.82 -15.21
N THR A 113 -3.10 2.80 -14.52
CA THR A 113 -2.46 1.47 -14.48
C THR A 113 -2.52 0.81 -15.86
N LEU A 114 -3.66 0.86 -16.56
CA LEU A 114 -3.79 0.35 -17.92
C LEU A 114 -2.78 0.99 -18.87
N GLU A 115 -2.67 2.31 -18.87
CA GLU A 115 -1.77 3.05 -19.76
C GLU A 115 -0.29 2.69 -19.55
N ARG A 116 0.11 2.48 -18.27
CA ARG A 116 1.49 2.12 -17.94
C ARG A 116 1.78 0.66 -18.22
N ALA A 117 0.88 -0.24 -17.80
CA ALA A 117 1.01 -1.67 -18.05
C ALA A 117 1.06 -1.96 -19.56
N SER A 118 0.20 -1.31 -20.35
CA SER A 118 0.20 -1.45 -21.81
C SER A 118 1.54 -1.07 -22.42
N ARG A 119 2.17 -0.01 -21.97
CA ARG A 119 3.51 0.41 -22.45
C ARG A 119 4.59 -0.62 -22.13
N TYR A 120 4.56 -1.24 -20.95
CA TYR A 120 5.57 -2.24 -20.55
C TYR A 120 5.37 -3.59 -21.25
N LEU A 121 4.12 -3.97 -21.48
CA LEU A 121 3.76 -5.22 -22.15
C LEU A 121 3.79 -5.09 -23.68
N GLY A 122 3.77 -3.86 -24.23
CA GLY A 122 3.64 -3.63 -25.66
C GLY A 122 2.23 -3.92 -26.19
N THR A 123 1.21 -3.85 -25.28
CA THR A 123 -0.19 -4.07 -25.66
C THR A 123 -0.85 -2.77 -26.12
N ARG A 124 -1.94 -2.89 -26.88
CA ARG A 124 -2.79 -1.78 -27.28
C ARG A 124 -3.96 -1.64 -26.28
N PRO A 125 -4.10 -0.51 -25.58
CA PRO A 125 -5.25 -0.30 -24.71
C PRO A 125 -6.53 -0.17 -25.53
N VAL A 126 -7.61 -0.82 -25.06
CA VAL A 126 -8.97 -0.75 -25.61
C VAL A 126 -9.97 -0.45 -24.51
N SER A 127 -11.08 0.19 -24.87
CA SER A 127 -12.11 0.60 -23.90
C SER A 127 -13.08 -0.52 -23.51
N SER A 128 -13.26 -1.50 -24.39
CA SER A 128 -14.21 -2.59 -24.19
C SER A 128 -13.48 -3.86 -23.72
N ALA A 129 -13.91 -4.41 -22.61
CA ALA A 129 -13.42 -5.71 -22.11
C ALA A 129 -13.71 -6.86 -23.09
N ASN A 130 -14.76 -6.71 -23.93
CA ASN A 130 -15.11 -7.74 -24.92
C ASN A 130 -14.14 -7.79 -26.10
N ASP A 131 -13.47 -6.67 -26.39
CA ASP A 131 -12.54 -6.55 -27.51
C ASP A 131 -11.07 -6.76 -27.10
N ALA A 132 -10.85 -7.07 -25.82
CA ALA A 132 -9.52 -7.27 -25.26
C ALA A 132 -9.08 -8.73 -25.34
N ASP A 133 -7.79 -8.97 -25.56
CA ASP A 133 -7.14 -10.27 -25.37
C ASP A 133 -6.82 -10.49 -23.89
N PHE A 134 -6.43 -9.43 -23.19
CA PHE A 134 -6.08 -9.44 -21.77
C PHE A 134 -6.96 -8.48 -20.99
N LEU A 135 -7.28 -8.84 -19.76
CA LEU A 135 -7.99 -7.98 -18.81
C LEU A 135 -7.09 -7.62 -17.64
N LEU A 136 -7.01 -6.33 -17.35
CA LEU A 136 -6.38 -5.82 -16.15
C LEU A 136 -7.51 -5.49 -15.15
N GLU A 137 -7.74 -6.36 -14.18
CA GLU A 137 -8.68 -6.10 -13.11
C GLU A 137 -8.02 -5.24 -12.04
N VAL A 138 -8.67 -4.13 -11.68
CA VAL A 138 -8.23 -3.26 -10.58
C VAL A 138 -9.31 -3.22 -9.52
N ARG A 139 -8.92 -3.59 -8.31
CA ARG A 139 -9.79 -3.60 -7.13
C ARG A 139 -9.19 -2.68 -6.06
N MET A 140 -9.90 -1.64 -5.70
CA MET A 140 -9.58 -0.87 -4.51
C MET A 140 -10.23 -1.56 -3.31
N LYS A 141 -9.43 -2.16 -2.41
CA LYS A 141 -9.92 -2.87 -1.21
C LYS A 141 -10.44 -1.90 -0.17
N ASN A 142 -9.66 -0.85 0.09
CA ASN A 142 -10.04 0.27 0.92
C ASN A 142 -9.13 1.47 0.65
N PHE A 143 -9.62 2.64 0.97
CA PHE A 143 -8.87 3.89 0.98
C PHE A 143 -9.49 4.86 1.99
N GLY A 144 -8.80 5.92 2.32
CA GLY A 144 -9.34 6.91 3.24
C GLY A 144 -8.30 7.75 3.96
N LEU A 145 -8.72 8.32 5.08
CA LEU A 145 -7.93 9.17 5.93
C LEU A 145 -7.44 8.39 7.16
N ASP A 146 -6.13 8.33 7.36
CA ASP A 146 -5.51 7.81 8.58
C ASP A 146 -4.99 8.98 9.45
N ALA A 147 -5.68 9.26 10.53
CA ALA A 147 -5.35 10.27 11.52
C ALA A 147 -4.94 9.66 12.87
N ARG A 148 -4.50 8.38 12.91
CA ARG A 148 -4.06 7.72 14.13
C ARG A 148 -2.73 8.26 14.65
N GLY A 149 -1.85 8.71 13.77
CA GLY A 149 -0.56 9.29 14.16
C GLY A 149 -0.70 10.53 15.04
N SER A 150 0.20 10.71 16.00
CA SER A 150 0.16 11.85 16.94
C SER A 150 0.45 13.20 16.27
N SER A 151 1.16 13.22 15.16
CA SER A 151 1.57 14.46 14.46
C SER A 151 1.34 14.41 12.95
N SER A 152 0.57 13.44 12.48
CA SER A 152 0.41 13.23 11.04
C SER A 152 -0.98 12.71 10.69
N ALA A 153 -1.45 13.13 9.53
CA ALA A 153 -2.57 12.53 8.83
C ALA A 153 -2.12 12.15 7.43
N TYR A 154 -2.62 11.03 6.94
CA TYR A 154 -2.30 10.48 5.64
C TYR A 154 -3.58 10.13 4.89
N LEU A 155 -3.59 10.35 3.58
CA LEU A 155 -4.42 9.54 2.70
C LEU A 155 -3.74 8.19 2.51
N TYR A 156 -4.53 7.13 2.50
CA TYR A 156 -4.03 5.79 2.23
C TYR A 156 -4.92 5.06 1.24
N THR A 157 -4.37 4.11 0.51
CA THR A 157 -5.09 3.16 -0.33
C THR A 157 -4.46 1.78 -0.25
N ASN A 158 -5.32 0.77 -0.27
CA ASN A 158 -4.95 -0.62 -0.51
C ASN A 158 -5.68 -1.07 -1.77
N ALA A 159 -4.93 -1.42 -2.78
CA ALA A 159 -5.47 -1.86 -4.04
C ALA A 159 -4.81 -3.17 -4.49
N GLU A 160 -5.46 -3.86 -5.39
CA GLU A 160 -4.99 -5.07 -6.04
C GLU A 160 -5.15 -4.91 -7.55
N ALA A 161 -4.15 -5.31 -8.29
CA ALA A 161 -4.22 -5.41 -9.74
C ALA A 161 -3.95 -6.86 -10.15
N VAL A 162 -4.79 -7.40 -11.05
CA VAL A 162 -4.68 -8.76 -11.56
C VAL A 162 -4.73 -8.71 -13.07
N LEU A 163 -3.74 -9.31 -13.74
CA LEU A 163 -3.73 -9.48 -15.20
C LEU A 163 -4.24 -10.88 -15.54
N LEU A 164 -5.25 -10.94 -16.39
CA LEU A 164 -5.91 -12.17 -16.82
C LEU A 164 -5.80 -12.37 -18.34
N ASP A 165 -5.68 -13.60 -18.76
CA ASP A 165 -6.03 -14.01 -20.13
C ASP A 165 -7.56 -14.04 -20.24
N ARG A 166 -8.14 -13.16 -21.07
CA ARG A 166 -9.60 -13.06 -21.19
C ARG A 166 -10.24 -14.34 -21.71
N ARG A 167 -9.57 -15.07 -22.58
CA ARG A 167 -10.13 -16.27 -23.22
C ARG A 167 -10.28 -17.43 -22.24
N SER A 168 -9.25 -17.65 -21.41
CA SER A 168 -9.23 -18.75 -20.44
C SER A 168 -9.69 -18.34 -19.04
N GLY A 169 -9.71 -17.06 -18.73
CA GLY A 169 -9.91 -16.53 -17.36
C GLY A 169 -8.72 -16.81 -16.44
N ARG A 170 -7.61 -17.31 -16.97
CA ARG A 170 -6.43 -17.65 -16.16
C ARG A 170 -5.72 -16.39 -15.71
N GLU A 171 -5.37 -16.37 -14.43
CA GLU A 171 -4.49 -15.33 -13.87
C GLU A 171 -3.07 -15.49 -14.42
N ILE A 172 -2.53 -14.38 -14.92
CA ILE A 172 -1.18 -14.31 -15.46
C ILE A 172 -0.23 -13.68 -14.45
N TRP A 173 -0.70 -12.66 -13.73
CA TRP A 173 0.06 -11.92 -12.74
C TRP A 173 -0.87 -11.17 -11.80
N ASN A 174 -0.45 -10.98 -10.57
CA ASN A 174 -1.15 -10.15 -9.59
C ASN A 174 -0.18 -9.35 -8.73
N VAL A 175 -0.68 -8.26 -8.15
CA VAL A 175 0.02 -7.47 -7.14
C VAL A 175 -0.97 -6.81 -6.20
N SER A 176 -0.61 -6.77 -4.91
CA SER A 176 -1.27 -5.91 -3.92
C SER A 176 -0.38 -4.73 -3.60
N VAL A 177 -0.93 -3.52 -3.66
CA VAL A 177 -0.21 -2.28 -3.40
C VAL A 177 -0.81 -1.54 -2.22
N HIS A 178 0.06 -0.93 -1.44
CA HIS A 178 -0.30 -0.02 -0.36
C HIS A 178 0.31 1.35 -0.66
N GLY A 179 -0.55 2.33 -0.88
CA GLY A 179 -0.15 3.72 -1.12
C GLY A 179 -0.47 4.59 0.10
N THR A 180 0.42 5.53 0.41
CA THR A 180 0.16 6.57 1.42
C THR A 180 0.66 7.91 0.92
N ASP A 181 -0.15 8.95 1.13
CA ASP A 181 0.22 10.33 0.90
C ASP A 181 0.03 11.17 2.16
N ARG A 182 1.05 11.91 2.55
CA ARG A 182 1.05 12.67 3.79
C ARG A 182 0.39 14.03 3.61
N LEU A 183 -0.70 14.26 4.32
CA LEU A 183 -1.48 15.51 4.29
C LEU A 183 -0.94 16.61 5.23
N THR A 184 -0.12 16.23 6.20
CA THR A 184 0.37 17.17 7.23
C THR A 184 1.84 17.51 7.04
N PRO A 185 2.26 18.75 7.30
CA PRO A 185 3.67 19.13 7.21
C PRO A 185 4.52 18.39 8.24
N ARG A 186 5.80 18.19 7.91
CA ARG A 186 6.79 17.70 8.87
C ARG A 186 7.31 18.87 9.69
N VAL A 187 6.97 18.90 10.99
CA VAL A 187 7.48 19.91 11.92
C VAL A 187 8.48 19.25 12.86
N ARG A 188 9.72 19.73 12.83
CA ARG A 188 10.77 19.27 13.75
C ARG A 188 10.43 19.70 15.18
N GLY A 189 10.66 18.82 16.18
CA GLY A 189 10.39 19.11 17.58
C GLY A 189 8.92 19.02 18.00
N ALA A 190 7.98 18.80 17.10
CA ALA A 190 6.56 18.67 17.45
C ALA A 190 6.27 17.45 18.34
N ALA A 191 7.15 16.44 18.33
CA ALA A 191 7.00 15.26 19.19
C ALA A 191 7.41 15.53 20.66
N ASP A 192 8.23 16.55 20.89
CA ASP A 192 8.81 16.86 22.19
C ASP A 192 7.84 17.67 23.09
N VAL A 193 6.80 18.24 22.48
CA VAL A 193 5.77 19.02 23.21
C VAL A 193 4.47 18.21 23.27
N PRO A 194 3.96 17.85 24.46
CA PRO A 194 2.72 17.10 24.60
C PRO A 194 1.55 17.74 23.85
N GLY A 195 0.93 16.99 22.92
CA GLY A 195 -0.23 17.46 22.16
C GLY A 195 0.08 18.36 20.95
N ALA A 196 1.27 18.95 20.81
CA ALA A 196 1.59 19.86 19.71
C ALA A 196 1.38 19.21 18.34
N GLY A 197 1.80 17.96 18.18
CA GLY A 197 1.59 17.20 16.96
C GLY A 197 0.10 17.03 16.59
N ASN A 198 -0.76 16.77 17.57
CA ASN A 198 -2.20 16.66 17.36
C ASN A 198 -2.81 18.00 16.91
N ILE A 199 -2.33 19.12 17.49
CA ILE A 199 -2.78 20.47 17.10
C ILE A 199 -2.39 20.75 15.65
N ILE A 200 -1.15 20.44 15.26
CA ILE A 200 -0.67 20.61 13.87
C ILE A 200 -1.50 19.76 12.90
N ALA A 201 -1.76 18.50 13.24
CA ALA A 201 -2.58 17.63 12.41
C ALA A 201 -4.03 18.13 12.29
N ALA A 202 -4.63 18.59 13.40
CA ALA A 202 -5.98 19.18 13.41
C ALA A 202 -6.03 20.43 12.54
N SER A 203 -5.10 21.37 12.72
CA SER A 203 -5.02 22.61 11.91
C SER A 203 -4.83 22.32 10.42
N SER A 204 -3.95 21.39 10.06
CA SER A 204 -3.77 20.99 8.67
C SER A 204 -5.04 20.39 8.06
N LEU A 205 -5.71 19.49 8.79
CA LEU A 205 -6.96 18.91 8.32
C LEU A 205 -8.06 19.96 8.21
N ALA A 206 -8.14 20.92 9.16
CA ALA A 206 -9.13 22.00 9.13
C ALA A 206 -8.97 22.90 7.91
N SER A 207 -7.73 23.17 7.46
CA SER A 207 -7.43 24.05 6.33
C SER A 207 -7.66 23.41 4.96
N MET A 208 -7.71 22.06 4.85
CA MET A 208 -7.89 21.38 3.58
C MET A 208 -9.31 21.59 3.02
N SER A 209 -9.38 22.04 1.79
CA SER A 209 -10.62 22.14 1.01
C SER A 209 -10.99 20.83 0.30
N VAL A 210 -12.16 20.77 -0.32
CA VAL A 210 -12.54 19.65 -1.21
C VAL A 210 -11.58 19.55 -2.40
N ALA A 211 -11.10 20.70 -2.93
CA ALA A 211 -10.15 20.71 -4.04
C ALA A 211 -8.79 20.11 -3.63
N ASP A 212 -8.29 20.44 -2.43
CA ASP A 212 -7.04 19.85 -1.92
C ASP A 212 -7.16 18.33 -1.78
N PHE A 213 -8.31 17.83 -1.36
CA PHE A 213 -8.56 16.38 -1.33
C PHE A 213 -8.67 15.76 -2.73
N GLN A 214 -9.21 16.47 -3.72
CA GLN A 214 -9.22 16.00 -5.11
C GLN A 214 -7.78 15.84 -5.65
N ASP A 215 -6.95 16.85 -5.45
CA ASP A 215 -5.55 16.82 -5.88
C ASP A 215 -4.78 15.69 -5.18
N ALA A 216 -4.96 15.53 -3.87
CA ALA A 216 -4.33 14.47 -3.09
C ALA A 216 -4.80 13.06 -3.53
N LEU A 217 -6.08 12.88 -3.86
CA LEU A 217 -6.60 11.61 -4.41
C LEU A 217 -6.01 11.29 -5.78
N GLN A 218 -5.88 12.29 -6.66
CA GLN A 218 -5.23 12.12 -7.97
C GLN A 218 -3.75 11.77 -7.82
N GLN A 219 -3.06 12.42 -6.90
CA GLN A 219 -1.66 12.12 -6.59
C GLN A 219 -1.51 10.69 -6.03
N LEU A 220 -2.39 10.28 -5.12
CA LEU A 220 -2.40 8.93 -4.55
C LEU A 220 -2.65 7.87 -5.64
N ALA A 221 -3.60 8.09 -6.56
CA ALA A 221 -3.85 7.22 -7.71
C ALA A 221 -2.62 7.13 -8.62
N GLN A 222 -1.96 8.27 -8.87
CA GLN A 222 -0.71 8.35 -9.64
C GLN A 222 0.41 7.53 -8.98
N LEU A 223 0.65 7.70 -7.68
CA LEU A 223 1.67 6.98 -6.93
C LEU A 223 1.38 5.48 -6.92
N SER A 224 0.14 5.10 -6.64
CA SER A 224 -0.27 3.68 -6.61
C SER A 224 -0.15 3.02 -7.99
N SER A 225 -0.53 3.72 -9.06
CA SER A 225 -0.36 3.20 -10.43
C SER A 225 1.13 3.04 -10.81
N ASN A 226 2.02 3.90 -10.31
CA ASN A 226 3.46 3.75 -10.51
C ASN A 226 3.96 2.46 -9.84
N VAL A 227 3.57 2.22 -8.58
CA VAL A 227 3.97 1.00 -7.86
C VAL A 227 3.49 -0.25 -8.59
N VAL A 228 2.21 -0.31 -9.00
CA VAL A 228 1.70 -1.45 -9.80
C VAL A 228 2.53 -1.67 -11.05
N ALA A 229 2.82 -0.62 -11.79
CA ALA A 229 3.56 -0.70 -13.05
C ALA A 229 5.04 -1.09 -12.86
N ASP A 230 5.67 -0.62 -11.78
CA ASP A 230 7.06 -0.97 -11.46
C ASP A 230 7.18 -2.43 -11.02
N GLU A 231 6.20 -2.96 -10.27
CA GLU A 231 6.12 -4.37 -9.90
C GLU A 231 5.92 -5.26 -11.14
N LEU A 232 5.01 -4.88 -12.06
CA LEU A 232 4.84 -5.59 -13.33
C LEU A 232 6.14 -5.58 -14.14
N ARG A 233 6.81 -4.44 -14.24
CA ARG A 233 8.10 -4.32 -14.94
C ARG A 233 9.18 -5.17 -14.30
N SER A 234 9.19 -5.27 -12.97
CA SER A 234 10.13 -6.14 -12.25
C SER A 234 9.88 -7.60 -12.57
N ALA A 235 8.63 -8.05 -12.48
CA ALA A 235 8.23 -9.41 -12.80
C ALA A 235 8.57 -9.80 -14.26
N LEU A 236 8.37 -8.87 -15.21
CA LEU A 236 8.77 -9.09 -16.63
C LEU A 236 10.27 -9.24 -16.81
N ARG A 237 11.10 -8.55 -16.04
CA ARG A 237 12.58 -8.68 -16.10
C ARG A 237 13.04 -10.03 -15.56
N ASP A 238 12.36 -10.55 -14.55
CA ASP A 238 12.74 -11.83 -13.92
C ASP A 238 12.43 -13.03 -14.84
N VAL A 239 11.40 -12.93 -15.68
CA VAL A 239 11.08 -13.94 -16.72
C VAL A 239 12.09 -13.97 -17.87
N ARG A 240 12.77 -12.86 -18.13
CA ARG A 240 13.72 -12.75 -19.27
C ARG A 240 15.16 -13.15 -18.91
N LYS A 241 15.41 -13.54 -17.65
CA LYS A 241 16.70 -14.07 -17.18
C LYS A 241 16.74 -15.59 -17.34
#